data_c8cdf54a994c559753d886cce986b10b
#
_entry.id   c8cdf54a994c559753d886cce986b10b
#
_cell.length_a   1.000
_cell.length_b   1.000
_cell.length_c   1.000
_cell.angle_alpha   90.00
_cell.angle_beta   90.00
_cell.angle_gamma   90.00
#
_symmetry.space_group_name_H-M   'P 1'
#
loop_
_entity.id
_entity.type
_entity.pdbx_description
1 polymer ?
#
loop_
_entity_poly.entity_id
_entity_poly.type
_entity_poly.pdbx_seq_one_letter_code
_entity_poly.pdbx_strand_id
1 'polypeptide(L)'
;GGGIVFTFIKAMGGKVGNSLIEDDQLDVAKQIIAKAKENGVNLYLPTDCIIADQFKNDAHIEHCNINEITDGWIGLDIGIKSANKFTEVIENSSTLLWNGPIGVFEMSNFSMGTLKVAMAVARATDKGAYSLIGGGDSISAVNKYSLAYKISYISTSGGALLEYIEGKKLPAI
;
A
#
# COMPACT_ATOMS: atom_id res chain seq x y z
N GLY A 1 -1.45 -0.30 -2.28
CA GLY A 1 -2.26 0.16 -1.13
C GLY A 1 -1.96 1.59 -0.78
N GLY A 2 -2.57 2.09 0.32
CA GLY A 2 -2.42 3.48 0.73
C GLY A 2 -3.17 4.48 -0.17
N GLY A 3 -2.99 5.79 0.09
CA GLY A 3 -3.70 6.86 -0.62
C GLY A 3 -3.49 6.87 -2.13
N ILE A 4 -2.32 6.47 -2.61
CA ILE A 4 -2.00 6.40 -4.04
C ILE A 4 -2.98 5.52 -4.85
N VAL A 5 -3.61 4.54 -4.21
CA VAL A 5 -4.57 3.64 -4.87
C VAL A 5 -5.74 4.41 -5.48
N PHE A 6 -6.26 5.41 -4.78
CA PHE A 6 -7.43 6.15 -5.24
C PHE A 6 -7.13 6.98 -6.48
N THR A 7 -5.89 7.45 -6.66
CA THR A 7 -5.44 8.07 -7.91
C THR A 7 -5.49 7.07 -9.08
N PHE A 8 -5.03 5.82 -8.87
CA PHE A 8 -5.14 4.76 -9.88
C PHE A 8 -6.59 4.40 -10.19
N ILE A 9 -7.45 4.24 -9.17
CA ILE A 9 -8.87 3.91 -9.36
C ILE A 9 -9.59 5.02 -10.13
N LYS A 10 -9.34 6.29 -9.79
CA LYS A 10 -9.89 7.44 -10.53
C LYS A 10 -9.39 7.50 -11.98
N ALA A 11 -8.10 7.23 -12.20
CA ALA A 11 -7.50 7.19 -13.54
C ALA A 11 -8.14 6.10 -14.43
N MET A 12 -8.66 5.02 -13.83
CA MET A 12 -9.41 3.95 -14.51
C MET A 12 -10.92 4.23 -14.63
N GLY A 13 -11.42 5.39 -14.17
CA GLY A 13 -12.81 5.80 -14.25
C GLY A 13 -13.69 5.34 -13.07
N GLY A 14 -13.10 4.82 -12.00
CA GLY A 14 -13.81 4.46 -10.77
C GLY A 14 -14.23 5.68 -9.94
N LYS A 15 -15.23 5.48 -9.07
CA LYS A 15 -15.67 6.47 -8.09
C LYS A 15 -14.86 6.29 -6.81
N VAL A 16 -14.31 7.38 -6.30
CA VAL A 16 -13.40 7.38 -5.14
C VAL A 16 -13.92 8.23 -3.97
N GLY A 17 -15.14 8.77 -4.08
CA GLY A 17 -15.75 9.64 -3.07
C GLY A 17 -14.82 10.81 -2.70
N ASN A 18 -14.68 11.04 -1.41
CA ASN A 18 -13.80 12.07 -0.85
C ASN A 18 -12.39 11.52 -0.48
N SER A 19 -12.01 10.35 -1.03
CA SER A 19 -10.69 9.76 -0.77
C SER A 19 -9.57 10.65 -1.28
N LEU A 20 -8.37 10.48 -0.69
CA LEU A 20 -7.17 11.22 -1.09
C LEU A 20 -6.79 10.87 -2.54
N ILE A 21 -6.69 11.88 -3.39
CA ILE A 21 -6.26 11.74 -4.79
C ILE A 21 -5.24 12.82 -5.15
N GLU A 22 -4.40 12.52 -6.11
CA GLU A 22 -3.46 13.44 -6.74
C GLU A 22 -3.91 13.65 -8.19
N ASP A 23 -4.73 14.67 -8.43
CA ASP A 23 -5.35 14.92 -9.74
C ASP A 23 -4.32 15.18 -10.85
N ASP A 24 -3.20 15.78 -10.53
CA ASP A 24 -2.07 16.03 -11.43
C ASP A 24 -1.31 14.75 -11.81
N GLN A 25 -1.51 13.65 -11.07
CA GLN A 25 -0.87 12.35 -11.32
C GLN A 25 -1.74 11.34 -12.09
N LEU A 26 -2.96 11.71 -12.49
CA LEU A 26 -3.88 10.78 -13.18
C LEU A 26 -3.30 10.23 -14.49
N ASP A 27 -2.64 11.07 -15.28
CA ASP A 27 -2.02 10.63 -16.54
C ASP A 27 -0.77 9.77 -16.29
N VAL A 28 -0.02 10.06 -15.24
CA VAL A 28 1.11 9.21 -14.80
C VAL A 28 0.59 7.83 -14.37
N ALA A 29 -0.52 7.76 -13.62
CA ALA A 29 -1.14 6.49 -13.24
C ALA A 29 -1.55 5.66 -14.46
N LYS A 30 -2.17 6.27 -15.49
CA LYS A 30 -2.51 5.60 -16.75
C LYS A 30 -1.27 5.06 -17.47
N GLN A 31 -0.21 5.87 -17.54
CA GLN A 31 1.06 5.45 -18.16
C GLN A 31 1.69 4.27 -17.43
N ILE A 32 1.67 4.26 -16.08
CA ILE A 32 2.17 3.14 -15.28
C ILE A 32 1.38 1.86 -15.57
N ILE A 33 0.04 1.93 -15.63
CA ILE A 33 -0.81 0.77 -15.97
C ILE A 33 -0.46 0.22 -17.36
N ALA A 34 -0.34 1.10 -18.36
CA ALA A 34 0.01 0.71 -19.72
C ALA A 34 1.40 0.05 -19.77
N LYS A 35 2.40 0.70 -19.18
CA LYS A 35 3.79 0.22 -19.14
C LYS A 35 3.94 -1.10 -18.37
N ALA A 36 3.20 -1.28 -17.28
CA ALA A 36 3.18 -2.55 -16.56
C ALA A 36 2.69 -3.68 -17.47
N LYS A 37 1.59 -3.44 -18.20
CA LYS A 37 1.04 -4.40 -19.16
C LYS A 37 2.01 -4.72 -20.29
N GLU A 38 2.64 -3.72 -20.90
CA GLU A 38 3.64 -3.89 -21.98
C GLU A 38 4.84 -4.73 -21.54
N ASN A 39 5.30 -4.54 -20.30
CA ASN A 39 6.47 -5.24 -19.77
C ASN A 39 6.12 -6.57 -19.05
N GLY A 40 4.87 -7.02 -19.09
CA GLY A 40 4.44 -8.24 -18.40
C GLY A 40 4.52 -8.18 -16.88
N VAL A 41 4.49 -6.97 -16.31
CA VAL A 41 4.51 -6.74 -14.86
C VAL A 41 3.09 -6.75 -14.31
N ASN A 42 2.83 -7.58 -13.32
CA ASN A 42 1.54 -7.65 -12.66
C ASN A 42 1.36 -6.45 -11.70
N LEU A 43 0.36 -5.62 -11.96
CA LEU A 43 -0.06 -4.56 -11.07
C LEU A 43 -1.27 -5.03 -10.25
N TYR A 44 -1.09 -5.19 -8.95
CA TYR A 44 -2.16 -5.60 -8.03
C TYR A 44 -2.74 -4.37 -7.33
N LEU A 45 -3.95 -3.98 -7.71
CA LEU A 45 -4.73 -2.95 -7.03
C LEU A 45 -5.79 -3.62 -6.13
N PRO A 46 -6.19 -2.99 -5.02
CA PRO A 46 -7.30 -3.50 -4.21
C PRO A 46 -8.60 -3.58 -5.01
N THR A 47 -9.46 -4.52 -4.67
CA THR A 47 -10.79 -4.69 -5.26
C THR A 47 -11.91 -4.29 -4.31
N ASP A 48 -11.62 -4.26 -3.01
CA ASP A 48 -12.54 -3.86 -1.95
C ASP A 48 -11.82 -2.95 -0.94
N CYS A 49 -12.58 -2.15 -0.23
CA CYS A 49 -12.07 -1.19 0.75
C CYS A 49 -13.00 -1.04 1.95
N ILE A 50 -12.41 -0.50 3.01
CA ILE A 50 -13.09 -0.01 4.20
C ILE A 50 -13.17 1.50 4.06
N ILE A 51 -14.39 2.02 4.10
CA ILE A 51 -14.68 3.45 3.96
C ILE A 51 -15.30 4.01 5.23
N ALA A 52 -15.14 5.30 5.45
CA ALA A 52 -15.72 6.01 6.58
C ALA A 52 -16.32 7.36 6.14
N ASP A 53 -17.31 7.85 6.88
CA ASP A 53 -17.93 9.16 6.67
C ASP A 53 -17.04 10.32 7.15
N GLN A 54 -16.04 10.03 8.00
CA GLN A 54 -15.11 11.03 8.55
C GLN A 54 -13.73 10.40 8.74
N PHE A 55 -12.68 11.24 8.69
CA PHE A 55 -11.30 10.81 8.98
C PHE A 55 -11.05 10.75 10.49
N LYS A 56 -11.65 9.74 11.17
CA LYS A 56 -11.45 9.46 12.60
C LYS A 56 -11.68 7.98 12.91
N ASN A 57 -11.07 7.49 13.98
CA ASN A 57 -11.11 6.07 14.30
C ASN A 57 -12.52 5.55 14.64
N ASP A 58 -13.36 6.36 15.24
CA ASP A 58 -14.74 6.05 15.66
C ASP A 58 -15.81 6.52 14.66
N ALA A 59 -15.44 6.79 13.41
CA ALA A 59 -16.35 7.15 12.33
C ALA A 59 -17.32 6.01 12.00
N HIS A 60 -18.42 6.33 11.33
CA HIS A 60 -19.27 5.30 10.74
C HIS A 60 -18.54 4.61 9.59
N ILE A 61 -18.52 3.28 9.62
CA ILE A 61 -17.72 2.45 8.71
C ILE A 61 -18.63 1.62 7.82
N GLU A 62 -18.30 1.58 6.53
CA GLU A 62 -18.89 0.67 5.56
C GLU A 62 -17.81 -0.05 4.74
N HIS A 63 -18.24 -1.07 4.00
CA HIS A 63 -17.40 -1.85 3.09
C HIS A 63 -17.98 -1.79 1.68
N CYS A 64 -17.14 -1.53 0.70
CA CYS A 64 -17.59 -1.48 -0.69
C CYS A 64 -16.51 -1.97 -1.67
N ASN A 65 -16.89 -2.09 -2.95
CA ASN A 65 -15.92 -2.22 -4.02
C ASN A 65 -15.13 -0.91 -4.13
N ILE A 66 -13.82 -1.01 -4.38
CA ILE A 66 -12.94 0.17 -4.35
C ILE A 66 -13.24 1.20 -5.44
N ASN A 67 -13.89 0.80 -6.52
CA ASN A 67 -14.28 1.66 -7.64
C ASN A 67 -15.70 2.26 -7.51
N GLU A 68 -16.35 2.06 -6.37
CA GLU A 68 -17.76 2.44 -6.12
C GLU A 68 -17.94 3.27 -4.85
N ILE A 69 -16.89 3.94 -4.38
CA ILE A 69 -16.98 4.81 -3.20
C ILE A 69 -17.86 6.01 -3.54
N THR A 70 -18.95 6.18 -2.78
CA THR A 70 -19.91 7.26 -2.96
C THR A 70 -19.39 8.57 -2.38
N ASP A 71 -19.94 9.69 -2.88
CA ASP A 71 -19.61 11.02 -2.35
C ASP A 71 -19.91 11.11 -0.85
N GLY A 72 -19.06 11.83 -0.12
CA GLY A 72 -19.13 11.95 1.33
C GLY A 72 -18.35 10.86 2.08
N TRP A 73 -17.91 9.78 1.42
CA TRP A 73 -17.15 8.70 2.03
C TRP A 73 -15.67 8.75 1.65
N ILE A 74 -14.81 8.32 2.57
CA ILE A 74 -13.36 8.31 2.42
C ILE A 74 -12.85 6.88 2.56
N GLY A 75 -12.06 6.39 1.61
CA GLY A 75 -11.38 5.11 1.74
C GLY A 75 -10.21 5.21 2.71
N LEU A 76 -10.19 4.36 3.75
CA LEU A 76 -9.20 4.42 4.83
C LEU A 76 -8.38 3.12 5.00
N ASP A 77 -8.88 1.98 4.52
CA ASP A 77 -8.11 0.72 4.46
C ASP A 77 -8.63 -0.15 3.31
N ILE A 78 -7.90 -1.19 2.98
CA ILE A 78 -8.34 -2.21 2.03
C ILE A 78 -9.30 -3.21 2.71
N GLY A 79 -10.17 -3.81 1.91
CA GLY A 79 -11.05 -4.88 2.38
C GLY A 79 -10.34 -6.24 2.48
N ILE A 80 -11.07 -7.21 3.03
CA ILE A 80 -10.52 -8.54 3.33
C ILE A 80 -10.12 -9.33 2.07
N LYS A 81 -10.83 -9.14 0.94
CA LYS A 81 -10.51 -9.82 -0.32
C LYS A 81 -9.17 -9.36 -0.84
N SER A 82 -8.95 -8.05 -0.88
CA SER A 82 -7.69 -7.43 -1.29
C SER A 82 -6.54 -7.83 -0.38
N ALA A 83 -6.75 -7.80 0.93
CA ALA A 83 -5.74 -8.18 1.91
C ALA A 83 -5.32 -9.65 1.77
N ASN A 84 -6.26 -10.56 1.49
CA ASN A 84 -5.96 -11.97 1.24
C ASN A 84 -5.18 -12.14 -0.06
N LYS A 85 -5.56 -11.43 -1.14
CA LYS A 85 -4.83 -11.49 -2.42
C LYS A 85 -3.41 -10.96 -2.29
N PHE A 86 -3.22 -9.86 -1.58
CA PHE A 86 -1.88 -9.31 -1.32
C PHE A 86 -1.05 -10.28 -0.48
N THR A 87 -1.63 -10.89 0.55
CA THR A 87 -0.96 -11.93 1.35
C THR A 87 -0.46 -13.07 0.47
N GLU A 88 -1.31 -13.61 -0.42
CA GLU A 88 -0.94 -14.68 -1.36
C GLU A 88 0.27 -14.28 -2.23
N VAL A 89 0.22 -13.10 -2.84
CA VAL A 89 1.30 -12.62 -3.72
C VAL A 89 2.60 -12.41 -2.94
N ILE A 90 2.52 -11.79 -1.77
CA ILE A 90 3.68 -11.51 -0.92
C ILE A 90 4.34 -12.82 -0.46
N GLU A 91 3.56 -13.79 0.02
CA GLU A 91 4.10 -15.06 0.53
C GLU A 91 4.73 -15.97 -0.55
N ASN A 92 4.42 -15.71 -1.82
CA ASN A 92 5.03 -16.40 -2.97
C ASN A 92 6.18 -15.61 -3.61
N SER A 93 6.58 -14.49 -3.04
CA SER A 93 7.68 -13.66 -3.54
C SER A 93 9.01 -14.06 -2.88
N SER A 94 10.10 -14.05 -3.66
CA SER A 94 11.46 -14.33 -3.16
C SER A 94 12.19 -13.07 -2.71
N THR A 95 11.83 -11.90 -3.25
CA THR A 95 12.40 -10.60 -2.88
C THR A 95 11.28 -9.58 -2.78
N LEU A 96 11.26 -8.82 -1.72
CA LEU A 96 10.21 -7.87 -1.38
C LEU A 96 10.82 -6.50 -1.05
N LEU A 97 10.26 -5.46 -1.64
CA LEU A 97 10.42 -4.08 -1.19
C LEU A 97 9.06 -3.55 -0.75
N TRP A 98 8.96 -3.15 0.51
CA TRP A 98 7.75 -2.52 1.03
C TRP A 98 8.01 -1.06 1.39
N ASN A 99 7.26 -0.17 0.76
CA ASN A 99 7.31 1.26 1.02
C ASN A 99 5.91 1.85 1.04
N GLY A 100 5.50 2.34 2.19
CA GLY A 100 4.17 2.86 2.52
C GLY A 100 3.20 1.84 3.11
N PRO A 101 2.45 2.23 4.16
CA PRO A 101 1.39 1.42 4.75
C PRO A 101 0.22 1.24 3.78
N ILE A 102 -0.68 0.29 4.10
CA ILE A 102 -1.81 -0.06 3.24
C ILE A 102 -3.05 0.74 3.60
N GLY A 103 -3.34 0.89 4.88
CA GLY A 103 -4.44 1.70 5.42
C GLY A 103 -3.92 2.71 6.43
N VAL A 104 -4.83 3.46 7.07
CA VAL A 104 -4.52 4.41 8.14
C VAL A 104 -4.25 3.64 9.43
N PHE A 105 -3.10 2.98 9.46
CA PHE A 105 -2.73 1.99 10.48
C PHE A 105 -2.63 2.56 11.89
N GLU A 106 -2.52 3.87 12.05
CA GLU A 106 -2.56 4.57 13.32
C GLU A 106 -3.91 4.40 14.01
N MET A 107 -4.98 4.32 13.24
CA MET A 107 -6.35 4.10 13.67
C MET A 107 -6.65 2.60 13.70
N SER A 108 -7.05 2.07 14.86
CA SER A 108 -7.26 0.61 15.05
C SER A 108 -8.29 0.02 14.08
N ASN A 109 -9.32 0.78 13.73
CA ASN A 109 -10.39 0.34 12.84
C ASN A 109 -9.98 0.29 11.35
N PHE A 110 -8.85 0.91 10.98
CA PHE A 110 -8.33 0.98 9.61
C PHE A 110 -6.91 0.45 9.49
N SER A 111 -6.52 -0.47 10.37
CA SER A 111 -5.16 -1.00 10.49
C SER A 111 -5.00 -2.43 9.99
N MET A 112 -6.10 -3.10 9.67
CA MET A 112 -6.12 -4.53 9.32
C MET A 112 -5.33 -4.82 8.04
N GLY A 113 -5.47 -3.99 7.00
CA GLY A 113 -4.74 -4.16 5.74
C GLY A 113 -3.23 -4.09 5.95
N THR A 114 -2.76 -3.10 6.70
CA THR A 114 -1.34 -2.92 7.01
C THR A 114 -0.81 -4.07 7.88
N LEU A 115 -1.56 -4.50 8.90
CA LEU A 115 -1.18 -5.64 9.74
C LEU A 115 -1.05 -6.93 8.91
N LYS A 116 -2.02 -7.24 8.05
CA LYS A 116 -1.98 -8.46 7.20
C LYS A 116 -0.79 -8.46 6.26
N VAL A 117 -0.48 -7.32 5.63
CA VAL A 117 0.71 -7.18 4.77
C VAL A 117 1.99 -7.35 5.59
N ALA A 118 2.12 -6.70 6.75
CA ALA A 118 3.27 -6.86 7.64
C ALA A 118 3.50 -8.32 8.04
N MET A 119 2.42 -9.03 8.42
CA MET A 119 2.49 -10.45 8.75
C MET A 119 2.85 -11.32 7.55
N ALA A 120 2.36 -10.99 6.35
CA ALA A 120 2.70 -11.71 5.12
C ALA A 120 4.19 -11.54 4.77
N VAL A 121 4.73 -10.32 4.87
CA VAL A 121 6.16 -10.05 4.66
C VAL A 121 7.01 -10.82 5.68
N ALA A 122 6.63 -10.81 6.96
CA ALA A 122 7.32 -11.59 7.99
C ALA A 122 7.32 -13.10 7.69
N ARG A 123 6.17 -13.67 7.28
CA ARG A 123 6.08 -15.09 6.91
C ARG A 123 6.86 -15.43 5.65
N ALA A 124 6.87 -14.54 4.65
CA ALA A 124 7.72 -14.73 3.45
C ALA A 124 9.21 -14.76 3.83
N THR A 125 9.63 -13.86 4.72
CA THR A 125 11.01 -13.80 5.22
C THR A 125 11.37 -15.05 6.02
N ASP A 126 10.50 -15.52 6.90
CA ASP A 126 10.67 -16.78 7.63
C ASP A 126 10.84 -18.00 6.68
N LYS A 127 10.26 -17.92 5.47
CA LYS A 127 10.40 -18.94 4.40
C LYS A 127 11.63 -18.75 3.50
N GLY A 128 12.46 -17.73 3.75
CA GLY A 128 13.71 -17.48 3.02
C GLY A 128 13.64 -16.34 1.98
N ALA A 129 12.53 -15.59 1.90
CA ALA A 129 12.49 -14.40 1.07
C ALA A 129 13.38 -13.29 1.66
N TYR A 130 13.98 -12.46 0.80
CA TYR A 130 14.64 -11.24 1.23
C TYR A 130 13.65 -10.09 1.28
N SER A 131 13.44 -9.50 2.45
CA SER A 131 12.54 -8.38 2.65
C SER A 131 13.29 -7.10 3.00
N LEU A 132 13.03 -6.05 2.22
CA LEU A 132 13.52 -4.69 2.44
C LEU A 132 12.33 -3.78 2.75
N ILE A 133 12.39 -3.06 3.86
CA ILE A 133 11.39 -2.04 4.21
C ILE A 133 12.03 -0.66 4.18
N GLY A 134 11.38 0.27 3.50
CA GLY A 134 11.75 1.68 3.44
C GLY A 134 10.58 2.59 3.75
N GLY A 135 10.90 3.84 4.10
CA GLY A 135 9.93 4.86 4.48
C GLY A 135 9.51 4.82 5.95
N GLY A 136 9.43 6.01 6.56
CA GLY A 136 9.18 6.17 7.99
C GLY A 136 7.89 5.51 8.47
N ASP A 137 6.81 5.64 7.71
CA ASP A 137 5.50 5.07 8.06
C ASP A 137 5.49 3.54 8.01
N SER A 138 6.17 2.95 7.01
CA SER A 138 6.30 1.47 6.94
C SER A 138 7.11 0.94 8.13
N ILE A 139 8.20 1.64 8.51
CA ILE A 139 9.01 1.30 9.67
C ILE A 139 8.18 1.43 10.95
N SER A 140 7.40 2.50 11.08
CA SER A 140 6.50 2.72 12.21
C SER A 140 5.46 1.59 12.31
N ALA A 141 4.90 1.16 11.18
CA ALA A 141 3.93 0.05 11.14
C ALA A 141 4.56 -1.27 11.62
N VAL A 142 5.73 -1.66 11.10
CA VAL A 142 6.40 -2.91 11.54
C VAL A 142 6.79 -2.88 13.01
N ASN A 143 7.20 -1.73 13.53
CA ASN A 143 7.50 -1.54 14.95
C ASN A 143 6.23 -1.65 15.81
N LYS A 144 5.13 -0.99 15.39
CA LYS A 144 3.81 -1.09 16.07
C LYS A 144 3.36 -2.54 16.25
N TYR A 145 3.59 -3.38 15.24
CA TYR A 145 3.21 -4.80 15.28
C TYR A 145 4.30 -5.72 15.82
N SER A 146 5.42 -5.18 16.30
CA SER A 146 6.56 -5.95 16.83
C SER A 146 7.08 -6.98 15.83
N LEU A 147 7.13 -6.65 14.54
CA LEU A 147 7.60 -7.53 13.45
C LEU A 147 8.96 -7.14 12.88
N ALA A 148 9.59 -6.07 13.36
CA ALA A 148 10.84 -5.55 12.82
C ALA A 148 11.98 -6.60 12.81
N TYR A 149 12.05 -7.46 13.83
CA TYR A 149 13.07 -8.51 13.93
C TYR A 149 12.91 -9.67 12.91
N LYS A 150 11.77 -9.72 12.20
CA LYS A 150 11.47 -10.68 11.14
C LYS A 150 11.76 -10.15 9.73
N ILE A 151 12.27 -8.94 9.61
CA ILE A 151 12.55 -8.29 8.33
C ILE A 151 14.05 -8.40 8.03
N SER A 152 14.42 -8.74 6.79
CA SER A 152 15.82 -8.91 6.42
C SER A 152 16.61 -7.60 6.51
N TYR A 153 16.01 -6.47 6.10
CA TYR A 153 16.65 -5.16 6.17
C TYR A 153 15.62 -4.03 6.30
N ILE A 154 15.87 -3.11 7.23
CA ILE A 154 15.08 -1.90 7.41
C ILE A 154 15.95 -0.69 7.05
N SER A 155 15.57 0.01 5.98
CA SER A 155 16.28 1.19 5.52
C SER A 155 15.81 2.44 6.25
N THR A 156 16.71 3.09 6.96
CA THR A 156 16.46 4.38 7.60
C THR A 156 16.73 5.59 6.69
N SER A 157 17.14 5.34 5.44
CA SER A 157 17.55 6.39 4.51
C SER A 157 16.40 7.19 3.87
N GLY A 158 15.14 6.92 4.25
CA GLY A 158 13.98 7.66 3.76
C GLY A 158 13.87 7.64 2.22
N GLY A 159 13.72 8.82 1.61
CA GLY A 159 13.58 8.98 0.16
C GLY A 159 14.81 8.57 -0.65
N ALA A 160 16.01 8.59 -0.06
CA ALA A 160 17.24 8.23 -0.77
C ALA A 160 17.22 6.77 -1.26
N LEU A 161 16.54 5.85 -0.58
CA LEU A 161 16.35 4.48 -1.06
C LEU A 161 15.58 4.46 -2.39
N LEU A 162 14.49 5.23 -2.49
CA LEU A 162 13.68 5.31 -3.71
C LEU A 162 14.46 5.97 -4.84
N GLU A 163 15.17 7.05 -4.57
CA GLU A 163 16.04 7.72 -5.54
C GLU A 163 17.14 6.79 -6.08
N TYR A 164 17.72 5.97 -5.20
CA TYR A 164 18.69 4.96 -5.61
C TYR A 164 18.09 3.90 -6.55
N ILE A 165 16.89 3.41 -6.24
CA ILE A 165 16.18 2.43 -7.07
C ILE A 165 15.78 3.06 -8.42
N GLU A 166 15.47 4.35 -8.46
CA GLU A 166 15.23 5.12 -9.70
C GLU A 166 16.51 5.31 -10.54
N GLY A 167 17.68 4.91 -10.04
CA GLY A 167 18.97 5.09 -10.72
C GLY A 167 19.54 6.50 -10.61
N LYS A 168 19.03 7.34 -9.72
CA LYS A 168 19.56 8.66 -9.45
C LYS A 168 20.90 8.57 -8.72
N LYS A 169 21.85 9.44 -9.08
CA LYS A 169 23.10 9.60 -8.33
C LYS A 169 22.81 10.24 -6.96
N LEU A 170 23.15 9.55 -5.90
CA LEU A 170 23.02 10.11 -4.56
C LEU A 170 24.21 11.03 -4.26
N PRO A 171 24.00 12.22 -3.65
CA PRO A 171 25.10 13.20 -3.42
C PRO A 171 26.22 12.70 -2.48
N ALA A 172 25.96 11.65 -1.70
CA ALA A 172 26.88 11.12 -0.67
C ALA A 172 27.51 9.77 -1.04
N ILE A 173 27.35 9.31 -2.29
CA ILE A 173 27.96 8.06 -2.79
C ILE A 173 28.75 8.33 -4.06
#